data_d285a6063e86098f752bc18039fe9be1
#
_entry.id   d285a6063e86098f752bc18039fe9be1
#
_cell.length_a   1.000
_cell.length_b   1.000
_cell.length_c   1.000
_cell.angle_alpha   90.00
_cell.angle_beta   90.00
_cell.angle_gamma   90.00
#
_symmetry.space_group_name_H-M   'P 1'
#
loop_
_entity.id
_entity.type
_entity.pdbx_description
1 polymer ?
#
loop_
_entity_poly.entity_id
_entity_poly.type
_entity_poly.pdbx_seq_one_letter_code
_entity_poly.pdbx_strand_id
1 'polypeptide(L)'
;MVGVENPDHNTDGDFNIGPDGKVFCDDINQLTWSGISLLNAEILSKIDNNNFPFDSWSSIVLPQIKEEKVTGEIYSDIWLDVGTKDRLELANKIIRKEN
;
A
#
# COMPACT_ATOMS: atom_id res chain seq x y z
N MET A 1 -2.63 -6.82 4.78
CA MET A 1 -1.67 -5.94 4.11
C MET A 1 -1.17 -4.87 5.07
N VAL A 2 -0.02 -4.31 4.82
CA VAL A 2 0.58 -3.35 5.73
C VAL A 2 0.38 -1.92 5.22
N GLY A 3 -0.19 -1.08 6.06
CA GLY A 3 -0.39 0.34 5.81
C GLY A 3 0.54 1.20 6.64
N VAL A 4 0.89 2.35 6.10
CA VAL A 4 1.72 3.36 6.76
C VAL A 4 1.01 4.71 6.73
N GLU A 5 1.43 5.62 7.60
CA GLU A 5 0.95 7.00 7.59
C GLU A 5 1.20 7.63 6.20
N ASN A 6 0.25 8.43 5.72
CA ASN A 6 0.34 9.01 4.39
C ASN A 6 1.57 9.91 4.25
N PRO A 7 2.49 9.62 3.32
CA PRO A 7 3.60 10.51 3.02
C PRO A 7 3.13 11.75 2.23
N ASP A 8 3.99 12.75 2.11
CA ASP A 8 3.66 14.00 1.42
C ASP A 8 3.26 13.81 -0.04
N HIS A 9 3.75 12.75 -0.70
CA HIS A 9 3.42 12.47 -2.09
C HIS A 9 2.10 11.68 -2.28
N ASN A 10 1.41 11.31 -1.18
CA ASN A 10 0.14 10.58 -1.22
C ASN A 10 -0.77 11.01 -0.06
N THR A 11 -1.10 12.31 0.00
CA THR A 11 -1.85 12.88 1.12
C THR A 11 -3.28 12.36 1.23
N ASP A 12 -3.89 11.92 0.12
CA ASP A 12 -5.25 11.37 0.13
C ASP A 12 -5.29 9.89 0.52
N GLY A 13 -4.12 9.25 0.58
CA GLY A 13 -3.99 7.85 0.99
C GLY A 13 -4.56 6.85 0.01
N ASP A 14 -4.45 5.58 0.36
CA ASP A 14 -4.93 4.46 -0.46
C ASP A 14 -6.10 3.72 0.18
N PHE A 15 -6.11 3.59 1.51
CA PHE A 15 -7.13 2.81 2.21
C PHE A 15 -7.26 3.20 3.69
N ASN A 16 -8.30 2.66 4.31
CA ASN A 16 -8.55 2.74 5.75
C ASN A 16 -8.70 1.32 6.33
N ILE A 17 -8.57 1.20 7.65
CA ILE A 17 -8.84 -0.05 8.37
C ILE A 17 -10.00 0.19 9.32
N GLY A 18 -11.05 -0.62 9.21
CA GLY A 18 -12.22 -0.56 10.07
C GLY A 18 -11.99 -1.20 11.45
N PRO A 19 -12.96 -1.06 12.38
CA PRO A 19 -12.86 -1.67 13.72
C PRO A 19 -12.75 -3.18 13.71
N ASP A 20 -13.22 -3.83 12.65
CA ASP A 20 -13.14 -5.28 12.43
C ASP A 20 -11.80 -5.73 11.84
N GLY A 21 -10.87 -4.79 11.59
CA GLY A 21 -9.59 -5.07 10.96
C GLY A 21 -9.63 -5.17 9.44
N LYS A 22 -10.80 -5.02 8.83
CA LYS A 22 -10.94 -5.09 7.38
C LYS A 22 -10.59 -3.77 6.71
N VAL A 23 -9.95 -3.88 5.56
CA VAL A 23 -9.56 -2.74 4.72
C VAL A 23 -10.75 -2.27 3.90
N PHE A 24 -10.92 -0.95 3.82
CA PHE A 24 -11.89 -0.31 2.93
C PHE A 24 -11.32 0.97 2.34
N CYS A 25 -11.93 1.45 1.25
CA CYS A 25 -11.50 2.68 0.58
C CYS A 25 -12.62 3.72 0.60
N ASP A 26 -12.23 4.98 0.81
CA ASP A 26 -13.08 6.16 0.72
C ASP A 26 -12.45 7.17 -0.24
N ASP A 27 -13.05 8.36 -0.38
CA ASP A 27 -12.48 9.44 -1.18
C ASP A 27 -11.16 9.93 -0.57
N ILE A 28 -11.10 10.01 0.76
CA ILE A 28 -9.88 10.34 1.52
C ILE A 28 -9.59 9.21 2.46
N ASN A 29 -8.36 8.70 2.42
CA ASN A 29 -7.92 7.55 3.19
C ASN A 29 -6.77 7.95 4.12
N GLN A 30 -6.69 7.30 5.27
CA GLN A 30 -5.72 7.63 6.32
C GLN A 30 -4.38 6.91 6.17
N LEU A 31 -4.33 5.87 5.34
CA LEU A 31 -3.17 5.01 5.21
C LEU A 31 -2.75 4.86 3.76
N THR A 32 -1.45 4.74 3.56
CA THR A 32 -0.83 4.41 2.29
C THR A 32 -0.39 2.94 2.30
N TRP A 33 -0.59 2.24 1.19
CA TRP A 33 -0.11 0.87 1.05
C TRP A 33 1.42 0.86 0.97
N SER A 34 2.04 0.14 1.89
CA SER A 34 3.50 0.02 1.96
C SER A 34 4.11 -0.81 0.83
N GLY A 35 3.29 -1.53 0.07
CA GLY A 35 3.74 -2.51 -0.90
C GLY A 35 3.91 -3.91 -0.32
N ILE A 36 3.69 -4.08 0.99
CA ILE A 36 3.84 -5.37 1.67
C ILE A 36 2.47 -5.99 1.90
N SER A 37 2.27 -7.20 1.35
CA SER A 37 1.03 -7.97 1.51
C SER A 37 1.32 -9.46 1.49
N LEU A 38 0.48 -10.22 2.20
CA LEU A 38 0.39 -11.67 2.03
C LEU A 38 -0.82 -11.95 1.15
N LEU A 39 -0.63 -12.72 0.10
CA LEU A 39 -1.67 -13.06 -0.87
C LEU A 39 -1.94 -14.56 -0.87
N ASN A 40 -3.23 -14.94 -0.93
CA ASN A 40 -3.60 -16.29 -1.25
C ASN A 40 -3.19 -16.60 -2.70
N ALA A 41 -2.47 -17.70 -2.91
CA ALA A 41 -1.97 -18.08 -4.23
C ALA A 41 -3.07 -18.24 -5.30
N GLU A 42 -4.30 -18.55 -4.89
CA GLU A 42 -5.44 -18.64 -5.81
C GLU A 42 -5.75 -17.31 -6.51
N ILE A 43 -5.47 -16.20 -5.85
CA ILE A 43 -5.69 -14.86 -6.43
C ILE A 43 -4.79 -14.68 -7.64
N LEU A 44 -3.53 -15.13 -7.55
CA LEU A 44 -2.55 -15.00 -8.63
C LEU A 44 -2.92 -15.84 -9.85
N SER A 45 -3.59 -16.97 -9.66
CA SER A 45 -4.03 -17.82 -10.77
C SER A 45 -5.15 -17.20 -11.62
N LYS A 46 -5.84 -16.20 -11.08
CA LYS A 46 -6.93 -15.48 -11.78
C LYS A 46 -6.45 -14.30 -12.60
N ILE A 47 -5.16 -13.99 -12.58
CA ILE A 47 -4.60 -12.88 -13.33
C ILE A 47 -4.51 -13.25 -14.80
N ASP A 48 -5.07 -12.39 -15.67
CA ASP A 48 -4.99 -12.57 -17.11
C ASP A 48 -3.59 -12.18 -17.60
N ASN A 49 -2.86 -13.16 -18.14
CA ASN A 49 -1.50 -12.97 -18.68
C ASN A 49 -1.46 -12.02 -19.90
N ASN A 50 -2.59 -11.69 -20.50
CA ASN A 50 -2.67 -10.79 -21.64
C ASN A 50 -2.72 -9.30 -21.25
N ASN A 51 -2.82 -8.99 -19.95
CA ASN A 51 -2.94 -7.62 -19.44
C ASN A 51 -1.63 -7.08 -18.86
N PHE A 52 -0.48 -7.45 -19.38
CA PHE A 52 0.79 -6.90 -18.97
C PHE A 52 1.20 -5.70 -19.84
N PRO A 53 1.83 -4.67 -19.22
CA PRO A 53 2.02 -4.49 -17.78
C PRO A 53 0.72 -4.15 -17.05
N PHE A 54 0.58 -4.56 -15.79
CA PHE A 54 -0.59 -4.27 -14.98
C PHE A 54 -0.21 -3.59 -13.66
N ASP A 55 -1.14 -2.82 -13.11
CA ASP A 55 -1.00 -2.21 -11.81
C ASP A 55 -1.51 -3.18 -10.73
N SER A 56 -0.63 -3.59 -9.81
CA SER A 56 -0.98 -4.55 -8.76
C SER A 56 -2.07 -4.03 -7.82
N TRP A 57 -2.12 -2.73 -7.56
CA TRP A 57 -3.17 -2.15 -6.72
C TRP A 57 -4.55 -2.30 -7.36
N SER A 58 -4.74 -1.81 -8.58
CA SER A 58 -6.04 -1.83 -9.24
C SER A 58 -6.45 -3.21 -9.74
N SER A 59 -5.49 -4.06 -10.10
CA SER A 59 -5.75 -5.37 -10.71
C SER A 59 -5.86 -6.52 -9.70
N ILE A 60 -5.17 -6.42 -8.57
CA ILE A 60 -5.12 -7.50 -7.56
C ILE A 60 -5.78 -7.04 -6.25
N VAL A 61 -5.28 -5.97 -5.66
CA VAL A 61 -5.64 -5.58 -4.29
C VAL A 61 -7.04 -4.97 -4.23
N LEU A 62 -7.32 -3.97 -5.04
CA LEU A 62 -8.58 -3.25 -5.00
C LEU A 62 -9.83 -4.13 -5.20
N PRO A 63 -9.83 -5.10 -6.15
CA PRO A 63 -10.96 -6.03 -6.27
C PRO A 63 -11.22 -6.85 -5.01
N GLN A 64 -10.17 -7.27 -4.30
CA GLN A 64 -10.30 -8.03 -3.05
C GLN A 64 -10.80 -7.15 -1.90
N ILE A 65 -10.43 -5.87 -1.87
CA ILE A 65 -10.95 -4.90 -0.90
C ILE A 65 -12.47 -4.73 -1.10
N LYS A 66 -12.92 -4.60 -2.33
CA LYS A 66 -14.35 -4.47 -2.67
C LYS A 66 -15.18 -5.69 -2.24
N GLU A 67 -14.57 -6.86 -2.23
CA GLU A 67 -15.19 -8.10 -1.74
C GLU A 67 -15.02 -8.31 -0.22
N GLU A 68 -14.46 -7.33 0.49
CA GLU A 68 -14.24 -7.37 1.95
C GLU A 68 -13.34 -8.54 2.41
N LYS A 69 -12.38 -8.92 1.58
CA LYS A 69 -11.48 -10.06 1.84
C LYS A 69 -10.08 -9.65 2.29
N VAL A 70 -9.86 -8.37 2.56
CA VAL A 70 -8.54 -7.85 2.94
C VAL A 70 -8.56 -7.35 4.38
N THR A 71 -7.61 -7.83 5.17
CA THR A 71 -7.31 -7.27 6.49
C THR A 71 -6.04 -6.44 6.42
N GLY A 72 -5.89 -5.48 7.33
CA GLY A 72 -4.75 -4.59 7.34
C GLY A 72 -4.13 -4.42 8.72
N GLU A 73 -2.86 -4.08 8.71
CA GLU A 73 -2.10 -3.72 9.90
C GLU A 73 -1.36 -2.40 9.65
N ILE A 74 -1.18 -1.60 10.71
CA ILE A 74 -0.48 -0.33 10.63
C ILE A 74 0.97 -0.51 11.07
N TYR A 75 1.91 -0.05 10.25
CA TYR A 75 3.31 0.08 10.60
C TYR A 75 3.61 1.55 10.88
N SER A 76 4.10 1.86 12.08
CA SER A 76 4.24 3.23 12.56
C SER A 76 5.69 3.72 12.67
N ASP A 77 6.64 2.94 12.19
CA ASP A 77 8.05 3.30 12.18
C ASP A 77 8.47 3.84 10.80
N ILE A 78 9.75 4.02 10.57
CA ILE A 78 10.26 4.59 9.33
C ILE A 78 9.88 3.72 8.13
N TRP A 79 9.22 4.35 7.17
CA TRP A 79 8.93 3.78 5.87
C TRP A 79 9.14 4.87 4.82
N LEU A 80 9.91 4.57 3.78
CA LEU A 80 10.27 5.54 2.74
C LEU A 80 10.08 4.91 1.36
N ASP A 81 9.35 5.61 0.49
CA ASP A 81 9.24 5.27 -0.92
C ASP A 81 10.32 6.01 -1.69
N VAL A 82 11.24 5.27 -2.27
CA VAL A 82 12.40 5.80 -3.00
C VAL A 82 12.21 5.74 -4.53
N GLY A 83 10.96 5.77 -4.97
CA GLY A 83 10.62 5.65 -6.39
C GLY A 83 11.04 6.83 -7.28
N THR A 84 11.48 7.95 -6.71
CA THR A 84 12.02 9.09 -7.44
C THR A 84 13.38 9.48 -6.86
N LYS A 85 14.17 10.24 -7.66
CA LYS A 85 15.47 10.76 -7.21
C LYS A 85 15.33 11.64 -5.97
N ASP A 86 14.34 12.52 -5.93
CA ASP A 86 14.10 13.41 -4.79
C ASP A 86 13.74 12.64 -3.53
N ARG A 87 12.92 11.58 -3.66
CA ARG A 87 12.56 10.71 -2.54
C ARG A 87 13.76 9.90 -2.03
N LEU A 88 14.64 9.47 -2.93
CA LEU A 88 15.89 8.81 -2.55
C LEU A 88 16.81 9.74 -1.77
N GLU A 89 16.95 10.98 -2.22
CA GLU A 89 17.75 11.99 -1.51
C GLU A 89 17.19 12.29 -0.12
N LEU A 90 15.86 12.40 0.00
CA LEU A 90 15.20 12.56 1.30
C LEU A 90 15.45 11.37 2.21
N ALA A 91 15.36 10.15 1.69
CA ALA A 91 15.61 8.93 2.44
C ALA A 91 17.04 8.90 2.98
N ASN A 92 18.02 9.27 2.17
CA ASN A 92 19.42 9.36 2.61
C ASN A 92 19.61 10.36 3.76
N LYS A 93 18.93 11.50 3.71
CA LYS A 93 18.99 12.50 4.78
C LYS A 93 18.40 11.97 6.09
N ILE A 94 17.27 11.29 6.02
CA ILE A 94 16.59 10.73 7.19
C ILE A 94 17.45 9.66 7.85
N ILE A 95 18.00 8.73 7.06
CA ILE A 95 18.86 7.65 7.55
C ILE A 95 20.12 8.21 8.21
N ARG A 96 20.72 9.23 7.62
CA ARG A 96 21.93 9.87 8.18
C ARG A 96 21.67 10.56 9.52
N LYS A 97 20.47 11.09 9.74
CA LYS A 97 20.11 11.74 11.01
C LYS A 97 19.87 10.74 12.13
N GLU A 98 19.52 9.50 11.81
CA GLU A 98 19.24 8.46 12.80
C GLU A 98 20.49 7.67 13.20
N ASN A 99 21.51 7.74 12.40
CA ASN A 99 22.81 7.15 12.69
C ASN A 99 23.73 8.20 13.32
#